data_e92989ac8dcabea37c4fb1d49a883571
#
_entry.id   e92989ac8dcabea37c4fb1d49a883571
#
_cell.length_a   1.000
_cell.length_b   1.000
_cell.length_c   1.000
_cell.angle_alpha   90.00
_cell.angle_beta   90.00
_cell.angle_gamma   90.00
#
_symmetry.space_group_name_H-M   'P 1'
#
loop_
_entity.id
_entity.type
_entity.pdbx_description
1 polymer ?
#
loop_
_entity_poly.entity_id
_entity_poly.type
_entity_poly.pdbx_seq_one_letter_code
_entity_poly.pdbx_strand_id
1 'polypeptide(L)'
;MDTLQSLSREDEAARERLNSASEDMVQRTCSWSDINTGSWNTAGLKSFAPVLAGAFSELQAHIDVIETEGFEAVADSGKTEVQMTGPVIEVTARPEADVQVIMSGHYDKN
;
A
#
# COMPACT_ATOMS: atom_id res chain seq x y z
N MET A 1 -9.82 4.65 -36.89
CA MET A 1 -10.68 4.95 -35.73
C MET A 1 -10.59 3.78 -34.74
N ASP A 2 -10.18 4.09 -33.54
CA ASP A 2 -10.00 3.06 -32.54
C ASP A 2 -11.35 2.68 -31.95
N THR A 3 -11.68 1.41 -32.09
CA THR A 3 -12.80 0.82 -31.39
C THR A 3 -12.36 0.51 -29.96
N LEU A 4 -13.00 1.16 -29.00
CA LEU A 4 -12.83 0.78 -27.61
C LEU A 4 -13.34 -0.66 -27.46
N GLN A 5 -12.45 -1.56 -27.05
CA GLN A 5 -12.88 -2.90 -26.71
C GLN A 5 -13.86 -2.83 -25.55
N SER A 6 -15.00 -3.47 -25.70
CA SER A 6 -15.93 -3.63 -24.59
C SER A 6 -15.30 -4.56 -23.55
N LEU A 7 -15.59 -4.28 -22.29
CA LEU A 7 -15.15 -5.13 -21.20
C LEU A 7 -15.81 -6.50 -21.28
N SER A 8 -15.13 -7.53 -20.85
CA SER A 8 -15.73 -8.86 -20.69
C SER A 8 -16.80 -8.81 -19.61
N ARG A 9 -17.65 -9.85 -19.53
CA ARG A 9 -18.65 -9.96 -18.46
C ARG A 9 -17.99 -10.02 -17.07
N GLU A 10 -16.85 -10.67 -16.97
CA GLU A 10 -16.09 -10.75 -15.72
C GLU A 10 -15.57 -9.38 -15.31
N ASP A 11 -15.03 -8.62 -16.27
CA ASP A 11 -14.53 -7.26 -16.02
C ASP A 11 -15.67 -6.30 -15.65
N GLU A 12 -16.81 -6.40 -16.32
CA GLU A 12 -17.99 -5.61 -15.97
C GLU A 12 -18.48 -5.92 -14.55
N ALA A 13 -18.51 -7.19 -14.16
CA ALA A 13 -18.89 -7.59 -12.81
C ALA A 13 -17.90 -7.06 -11.77
N ALA A 14 -16.59 -7.09 -12.08
CA ALA A 14 -15.57 -6.53 -11.22
C ALA A 14 -15.74 -5.01 -11.06
N ARG A 15 -16.03 -4.31 -12.16
CA ARG A 15 -16.29 -2.86 -12.15
C ARG A 15 -17.51 -2.52 -11.29
N GLU A 16 -18.58 -3.29 -11.41
CA GLU A 16 -19.78 -3.09 -10.58
C GLU A 16 -19.49 -3.30 -9.09
N ARG A 17 -18.71 -4.33 -8.75
CA ARG A 17 -18.29 -4.55 -7.35
C ARG A 17 -17.47 -3.38 -6.81
N LEU A 18 -16.55 -2.85 -7.61
CA LEU A 18 -15.76 -1.67 -7.23
C LEU A 18 -16.63 -0.45 -7.01
N ASN A 19 -17.58 -0.20 -7.91
CA ASN A 19 -18.52 0.92 -7.78
C ASN A 19 -19.37 0.78 -6.51
N SER A 20 -19.83 -0.43 -6.21
CA SER A 20 -20.62 -0.70 -5.00
C SER A 20 -19.81 -0.52 -3.72
N ALA A 21 -18.50 -0.71 -3.79
CA ALA A 21 -17.60 -0.56 -2.65
C ALA A 21 -17.04 0.86 -2.49
N SER A 22 -17.38 1.80 -3.38
CA SER A 22 -16.75 3.12 -3.42
C SER A 22 -16.94 3.91 -2.13
N GLU A 23 -18.10 3.86 -1.51
CA GLU A 23 -18.35 4.56 -0.23
C GLU A 23 -17.49 3.97 0.89
N ASP A 24 -17.41 2.64 0.98
CA ASP A 24 -16.56 1.96 1.96
C ASP A 24 -15.08 2.30 1.75
N MET A 25 -14.64 2.40 0.50
CA MET A 25 -13.27 2.80 0.19
C MET A 25 -12.98 4.23 0.64
N VAL A 26 -13.91 5.16 0.45
CA VAL A 26 -13.79 6.55 0.93
C VAL A 26 -13.73 6.59 2.45
N GLN A 27 -14.61 5.87 3.13
CA GLN A 27 -14.62 5.81 4.60
C GLN A 27 -13.32 5.21 5.14
N ARG A 28 -12.81 4.16 4.51
CA ARG A 28 -11.54 3.54 4.88
C ARG A 28 -10.40 4.54 4.71
N THR A 29 -10.36 5.27 3.60
CA THR A 29 -9.34 6.30 3.35
C THR A 29 -9.39 7.39 4.40
N CYS A 30 -10.58 7.87 4.76
CA CYS A 30 -10.75 8.87 5.81
C CYS A 30 -10.26 8.34 7.17
N SER A 31 -10.64 7.12 7.51
CA SER A 31 -10.21 6.47 8.76
C SER A 31 -8.69 6.31 8.83
N TRP A 32 -8.08 5.89 7.73
CA TRP A 32 -6.63 5.73 7.66
C TRP A 32 -5.90 7.06 7.69
N SER A 33 -6.48 8.10 7.09
CA SER A 33 -5.87 9.44 7.10
C SER A 33 -5.79 10.07 8.49
N ASP A 34 -6.61 9.60 9.41
CA ASP A 34 -6.57 10.06 10.82
C ASP A 34 -5.36 9.49 11.58
N ILE A 35 -4.73 8.45 11.06
CA ILE A 35 -3.51 7.88 11.63
C ILE A 35 -2.32 8.69 11.12
N ASN A 36 -1.49 9.18 12.06
CA ASN A 36 -0.31 9.95 11.67
C ASN A 36 0.77 9.03 11.08
N THR A 37 0.88 9.05 9.77
CA THR A 37 1.90 8.31 9.01
C THR A 37 2.86 9.25 8.28
N GLY A 38 3.22 10.37 8.90
CA GLY A 38 4.24 11.26 8.35
C GLY A 38 5.53 10.48 8.03
N SER A 39 6.22 10.86 6.96
CA SER A 39 7.36 10.09 6.44
C SER A 39 8.45 9.81 7.49
N TRP A 40 8.60 10.72 8.45
CA TRP A 40 9.60 10.60 9.52
C TRP A 40 9.01 10.14 10.85
N ASN A 41 7.72 9.91 10.91
CA ASN A 41 7.06 9.37 12.07
C ASN A 41 7.10 7.83 12.04
N THR A 42 8.24 7.26 12.36
CA THR A 42 8.44 5.81 12.31
C THR A 42 7.52 5.04 13.24
N ALA A 43 7.19 5.60 14.39
CA ALA A 43 6.23 4.99 15.33
C ALA A 43 4.83 4.90 14.71
N GLY A 44 4.38 5.97 14.05
CA GLY A 44 3.09 5.99 13.35
C GLY A 44 3.06 5.02 12.18
N LEU A 45 4.14 4.96 11.40
CA LEU A 45 4.27 4.02 10.29
C LEU A 45 4.25 2.55 10.77
N LYS A 46 4.95 2.26 11.85
CA LYS A 46 4.93 0.92 12.46
C LYS A 46 3.56 0.55 13.01
N SER A 47 2.83 1.51 13.57
CA SER A 47 1.47 1.30 14.05
C SER A 47 0.49 1.05 12.90
N PHE A 48 0.69 1.72 11.79
CA PHE A 48 -0.20 1.60 10.63
C PHE A 48 0.07 0.34 9.81
N ALA A 49 1.31 -0.13 9.76
CA ALA A 49 1.69 -1.30 8.94
C ALA A 49 0.79 -2.53 9.17
N PRO A 50 0.48 -2.93 10.43
CA PRO A 50 -0.45 -4.04 10.65
C PRO A 50 -1.87 -3.77 10.15
N VAL A 51 -2.32 -2.52 10.21
CA VAL A 51 -3.65 -2.13 9.71
C VAL A 51 -3.71 -2.33 8.20
N LEU A 52 -2.70 -1.86 7.49
CA LEU A 52 -2.60 -2.01 6.04
C LEU A 52 -2.42 -3.48 5.64
N ALA A 53 -1.53 -4.21 6.31
CA ALA A 53 -1.35 -5.64 6.09
C ALA A 53 -2.66 -6.41 6.32
N GLY A 54 -3.40 -6.06 7.36
CA GLY A 54 -4.71 -6.65 7.65
C GLY A 54 -5.73 -6.43 6.54
N ALA A 55 -5.70 -5.27 5.90
CA ALA A 55 -6.59 -4.99 4.76
C ALA A 55 -6.30 -5.90 3.58
N PHE A 56 -5.04 -6.28 3.36
CA PHE A 56 -4.67 -7.22 2.31
C PHE A 56 -4.95 -8.69 2.68
N SER A 57 -5.28 -8.98 3.93
CA SER A 57 -5.56 -10.36 4.37
C SER A 57 -6.80 -10.97 3.71
N GLU A 58 -7.68 -10.16 3.14
CA GLU A 58 -8.83 -10.63 2.37
C GLU A 58 -8.40 -11.29 1.06
N LEU A 59 -7.21 -10.97 0.57
CA LEU A 59 -6.65 -11.61 -0.60
C LEU A 59 -6.03 -12.96 -0.20
N GLN A 60 -6.12 -13.94 -1.06
CA GLN A 60 -5.41 -15.20 -0.88
C GLN A 60 -3.95 -15.01 -1.28
N ALA A 61 -3.20 -14.32 -0.44
CA ALA A 61 -1.86 -13.88 -0.74
C ALA A 61 -0.94 -14.06 0.47
N HIS A 62 0.35 -14.15 0.20
CA HIS A 62 1.36 -14.11 1.23
C HIS A 62 1.70 -12.66 1.55
N ILE A 63 1.68 -12.30 2.83
CA ILE A 63 1.92 -10.93 3.28
C ILE A 63 3.12 -10.92 4.20
N ASP A 64 4.14 -10.15 3.82
CA ASP A 64 5.33 -9.91 4.64
C ASP A 64 5.38 -8.44 5.07
N VAL A 65 5.70 -8.21 6.32
CA VAL A 65 6.05 -6.89 6.84
C VAL A 65 7.56 -6.89 7.06
N ILE A 66 8.26 -6.13 6.23
CA ILE A 66 9.72 -6.15 6.16
C ILE A 66 10.27 -4.92 6.85
N GLU A 67 11.03 -5.12 7.91
CA GLU A 67 11.73 -4.02 8.59
C GLU A 67 12.87 -3.52 7.71
N THR A 68 13.14 -2.22 7.77
CA THR A 68 14.20 -1.57 7.02
C THR A 68 15.31 -1.12 7.96
N GLU A 69 16.53 -1.06 7.44
CA GLU A 69 17.69 -0.65 8.22
C GLU A 69 17.85 0.88 8.31
N GLY A 70 17.07 1.62 7.53
CA GLY A 70 17.24 3.05 7.42
C GLY A 70 18.34 3.43 6.43
N PHE A 71 18.68 4.70 6.38
CA PHE A 71 19.71 5.22 5.49
C PHE A 71 20.45 6.38 6.17
N GLU A 72 21.66 6.66 5.69
CA GLU A 72 22.43 7.80 6.16
C GLU A 72 21.92 9.09 5.51
N ALA A 73 21.68 10.09 6.33
CA ALA A 73 21.26 11.41 5.89
C ALA A 73 22.06 12.49 6.63
N VAL A 74 22.22 13.62 6.00
CA VAL A 74 22.87 14.77 6.63
C VAL A 74 21.80 15.59 7.37
N ALA A 75 21.95 15.71 8.68
CA ALA A 75 21.07 16.51 9.52
C ALA A 75 21.33 18.01 9.35
N ASP A 76 20.44 18.82 9.87
CA ASP A 76 20.57 20.29 9.85
C ASP A 76 21.86 20.78 10.52
N SER A 77 22.38 20.00 11.46
CA SER A 77 23.68 20.25 12.12
C SER A 77 24.89 20.04 11.22
N GLY A 78 24.69 19.47 10.02
CA GLY A 78 25.77 19.08 9.11
C GLY A 78 26.38 17.71 9.43
N LYS A 79 25.91 17.04 10.46
CA LYS A 79 26.37 15.69 10.84
C LYS A 79 25.60 14.64 10.09
N THR A 80 26.27 13.53 9.75
CA THR A 80 25.63 12.35 9.19
C THR A 80 24.93 11.57 10.30
N GLU A 81 23.66 11.31 10.10
CA GLU A 81 22.82 10.54 11.03
C GLU A 81 22.09 9.44 10.27
N VAL A 82 21.75 8.36 10.98
CA VAL A 82 20.92 7.29 10.39
C VAL A 82 19.47 7.71 10.52
N GLN A 83 18.81 7.84 9.37
CA GLN A 83 17.37 8.10 9.31
C GLN A 83 16.64 6.78 9.19
N MET A 84 15.77 6.51 10.15
CA MET A 84 14.93 5.32 10.12
C MET A 84 13.72 5.55 9.22
N THR A 85 13.27 4.47 8.60
CA THR A 85 12.08 4.46 7.74
C THR A 85 11.06 3.48 8.31
N GLY A 86 9.82 3.61 7.86
CA GLY A 86 8.78 2.64 8.20
C GLY A 86 8.99 1.31 7.49
N PRO A 87 8.30 0.25 7.93
CA PRO A 87 8.43 -1.06 7.30
C PRO A 87 7.83 -1.08 5.89
N VAL A 88 8.29 -2.03 5.08
CA VAL A 88 7.73 -2.32 3.75
C VAL A 88 6.73 -3.47 3.89
N ILE A 89 5.60 -3.33 3.24
CA ILE A 89 4.60 -4.41 3.17
C ILE A 89 4.66 -5.00 1.77
N GLU A 90 4.96 -6.28 1.70
CA GLU A 90 5.02 -7.03 0.45
C GLU A 90 3.88 -8.04 0.41
N VAL A 91 3.09 -7.99 -0.65
CA VAL A 91 1.95 -8.88 -0.86
C VAL A 91 2.20 -9.66 -2.14
N THR A 92 2.25 -10.97 -2.03
CA THR A 92 2.51 -11.86 -3.16
C THR A 92 1.33 -12.80 -3.36
N ALA A 93 0.67 -12.67 -4.50
CA ALA A 93 -0.45 -13.52 -4.88
C ALA A 93 -0.08 -14.31 -6.14
N ARG A 94 -0.38 -15.57 -6.14
CA ARG A 94 -0.20 -16.47 -7.29
C ARG A 94 1.19 -16.35 -7.94
N PRO A 95 2.27 -16.61 -7.17
CA PRO A 95 3.63 -16.46 -7.69
C PRO A 95 3.95 -17.40 -8.86
N GLU A 96 3.14 -18.46 -9.03
CA GLU A 96 3.28 -19.46 -10.10
C GLU A 96 2.62 -19.03 -11.42
N ALA A 97 1.90 -17.90 -11.44
CA ALA A 97 1.20 -17.47 -12.65
C ALA A 97 2.19 -17.01 -13.74
N ASP A 98 1.88 -17.34 -14.98
CA ASP A 98 2.74 -16.98 -16.12
C ASP A 98 2.91 -15.47 -16.31
N VAL A 99 1.86 -14.72 -15.97
CA VAL A 99 1.89 -13.27 -16.03
C VAL A 99 1.98 -12.72 -14.60
N GLN A 100 2.99 -11.91 -14.36
CA GLN A 100 3.22 -11.25 -13.08
C GLN A 100 3.07 -9.74 -13.26
N VAL A 101 2.40 -9.09 -12.30
CA VAL A 101 2.24 -7.63 -12.28
C VAL A 101 2.75 -7.12 -10.94
N ILE A 102 3.60 -6.11 -10.97
CA ILE A 102 4.07 -5.44 -9.76
C ILE A 102 3.35 -4.10 -9.65
N MET A 103 2.73 -3.88 -8.50
CA MET A 103 2.13 -2.59 -8.16
C MET A 103 2.80 -2.07 -6.91
N SER A 104 3.21 -0.82 -6.93
CA SER A 104 3.84 -0.18 -5.77
C SER A 104 3.10 1.09 -5.40
N GLY A 105 3.19 1.46 -4.13
CA GLY A 105 2.57 2.66 -3.62
C GLY A 105 3.18 3.07 -2.29
N HIS A 106 2.82 4.25 -1.84
CA HIS A 106 3.24 4.80 -0.57
C HIS A 106 2.09 4.74 0.43
N TYR A 107 2.41 4.52 1.70
CA TYR A 107 1.44 4.67 2.78
C TYR A 107 1.83 5.76 3.79
N ASP A 108 3.01 6.35 3.61
CA ASP A 108 3.36 7.55 4.34
C ASP A 108 2.60 8.75 3.75
N LYS A 109 2.34 9.73 4.57
CA LYS A 109 1.74 11.00 4.14
C LYS A 109 2.52 12.18 4.70
N ASN A 110 2.59 13.24 3.91
CA ASN A 110 3.22 14.51 4.30
C ASN A 110 2.19 15.48 4.89
#